data_69547cf52ff239cffbbb60ea2799af27
#
_entry.id   69547cf52ff239cffbbb60ea2799af27
#
_cell.length_a   1.000
_cell.length_b   1.000
_cell.length_c   1.000
_cell.angle_alpha   90.00
_cell.angle_beta   90.00
_cell.angle_gamma   90.00
#
_symmetry.space_group_name_H-M   'P 1'
#
loop_
_entity.id
_entity.type
_entity.pdbx_description
1 polymer ?
#
loop_
_entity_poly.entity_id
_entity_poly.type
_entity_poly.pdbx_seq_one_letter_code
_entity_poly.pdbx_strand_id
1 'polypeptide(L)' 'MNEKINEAIKKSGLKKKWIAEQLDITYNSLRRKLKGEINFNKLELEKLNSILEKYL' A
#
# COMPACT_ATOMS: atom_id res chain seq x y z
N MET A 1 -11.41 2.80 -5.15
CA MET A 1 -10.76 1.57 -5.59
C MET A 1 -9.70 1.10 -4.65
N ASN A 2 -8.95 2.00 -4.04
CA ASN A 2 -7.94 1.61 -3.06
C ASN A 2 -8.44 1.75 -1.63
N GLU A 3 -9.75 1.80 -1.47
CA GLU A 3 -10.38 2.02 -0.17
C GLU A 3 -10.06 0.91 0.81
N LYS A 4 -10.13 -0.35 0.35
CA LYS A 4 -9.81 -1.49 1.22
C LYS A 4 -8.36 -1.45 1.67
N ILE A 5 -7.46 -1.11 0.76
CA ILE A 5 -6.03 -1.02 1.08
C ILE A 5 -5.80 0.12 2.07
N ASN A 6 -6.39 1.28 1.83
CA ASN A 6 -6.27 2.42 2.73
C ASN A 6 -6.81 2.11 4.13
N GLU A 7 -7.95 1.44 4.19
CA GLU A 7 -8.53 1.00 5.45
C GLU A 7 -7.62 0.02 6.18
N ALA A 8 -7.07 -0.94 5.44
CA ALA A 8 -6.18 -1.94 6.03
C ALA A 8 -4.92 -1.30 6.59
N ILE A 9 -4.35 -0.35 5.87
CA ILE A 9 -3.17 0.38 6.34
C ILE A 9 -3.50 1.12 7.64
N LYS A 10 -4.65 1.78 7.67
CA LYS A 10 -5.09 2.52 8.84
C LYS A 10 -5.26 1.59 10.04
N LYS A 11 -5.89 0.45 9.84
CA LYS A 11 -6.11 -0.53 10.91
C LYS A 11 -4.81 -1.16 11.38
N SER A 12 -3.86 -1.35 10.48
CA SER A 12 -2.60 -2.01 10.82
C SER A 12 -1.71 -1.14 11.69
N GLY A 13 -1.85 0.18 11.61
CA GLY A 13 -0.96 1.11 12.28
C GLY A 13 0.42 1.18 11.66
N LEU A 14 0.64 0.52 10.53
CA LEU A 14 1.93 0.55 9.84
C LEU A 14 2.14 1.90 9.18
N LYS A 15 3.40 2.35 9.21
CA LYS A 15 3.74 3.63 8.60
C LYS A 15 3.85 3.47 7.09
N LYS A 16 3.31 4.42 6.36
CA LYS A 16 3.37 4.40 4.90
C LYS A 16 4.80 4.43 4.39
N LYS A 17 5.69 5.13 5.09
CA LYS A 17 7.10 5.16 4.71
C LYS A 17 7.69 3.75 4.73
N TRP A 18 7.39 2.98 5.77
CA TRP A 18 7.86 1.60 5.88
C TRP A 18 7.28 0.74 4.75
N ILE A 19 5.98 0.92 4.48
CA ILE A 19 5.32 0.17 3.40
C ILE A 19 5.98 0.48 2.06
N ALA A 20 6.28 1.75 1.79
CA ALA A 20 6.94 2.14 0.55
C ALA A 20 8.29 1.44 0.42
N GLU A 21 9.04 1.35 1.51
CA GLU A 21 10.32 0.65 1.51
C GLU A 21 10.14 -0.83 1.16
N GLN A 22 9.11 -1.46 1.70
CA GLN A 22 8.82 -2.86 1.41
C GLN A 22 8.45 -3.09 -0.05
N LEU A 23 7.82 -2.10 -0.67
CA LEU A 23 7.44 -2.18 -2.08
C LEU A 23 8.53 -1.68 -3.02
N ASP A 24 9.64 -1.21 -2.46
CA ASP A 24 10.77 -0.68 -3.23
C ASP A 24 10.35 0.52 -4.09
N ILE A 25 9.53 1.38 -3.52
CA ILE A 25 9.08 2.62 -4.17
C ILE A 25 9.25 3.78 -3.20
N THR A 26 9.18 5.01 -3.73
CA THR A 26 9.26 6.18 -2.89
C THR A 26 7.95 6.41 -2.14
N TYR A 27 8.03 7.15 -1.05
CA TYR A 27 6.84 7.54 -0.30
C TYR A 27 5.85 8.31 -1.17
N ASN A 28 6.38 9.22 -2.01
CA ASN A 28 5.54 9.98 -2.93
C ASN A 28 4.80 9.08 -3.91
N SER A 29 5.49 8.09 -4.46
CA SER A 29 4.87 7.12 -5.38
C SER A 29 3.77 6.35 -4.67
N LEU A 30 4.02 5.91 -3.43
CA LEU A 30 3.01 5.19 -2.67
C LEU A 30 1.78 6.05 -2.44
N ARG A 31 1.97 7.32 -2.04
CA ARG A 31 0.85 8.22 -1.82
C ARG A 31 -0.01 8.38 -3.07
N ARG A 32 0.63 8.58 -4.21
CA ARG A 32 -0.09 8.76 -5.48
C ARG A 32 -0.84 7.49 -5.88
N LYS A 33 -0.24 6.33 -5.63
CA LYS A 33 -0.90 5.06 -5.92
C LYS A 33 -2.09 4.82 -5.00
N LEU A 34 -1.97 5.18 -3.73
CA LEU A 34 -3.07 5.03 -2.79
C LEU A 34 -4.24 5.97 -3.12
N LYS A 35 -3.95 7.12 -3.71
CA LYS A 35 -4.99 8.04 -4.16
C LYS A 35 -5.64 7.62 -5.48
N GLY A 36 -5.05 6.66 -6.17
CA GLY A 36 -5.56 6.21 -7.46
C GLY A 36 -5.03 6.99 -8.65
N GLU A 37 -4.06 7.90 -8.44
CA GLU A 37 -3.46 8.66 -9.54
C GLU A 37 -2.59 7.79 -10.42
N ILE A 38 -1.94 6.78 -9.82
CA ILE A 38 -1.10 5.82 -10.52
C ILE A 38 -1.54 4.44 -10.04
N ASN A 39 -1.60 3.47 -10.93
CA ASN A 39 -1.98 2.10 -10.55
C ASN A 39 -0.80 1.37 -9.91
N PHE A 40 -1.12 0.51 -8.94
CA PHE A 40 -0.14 -0.46 -8.45
C PHE A 40 0.11 -1.49 -9.54
N ASN A 41 1.35 -1.97 -9.66
CA ASN A 41 1.61 -3.10 -10.53
C ASN A 41 1.31 -4.40 -9.76
N LYS A 42 1.36 -5.53 -10.49
CA LYS A 42 1.02 -6.82 -9.91
C LYS A 42 1.90 -7.19 -8.73
N LEU A 43 3.20 -6.99 -8.87
CA LEU A 43 4.15 -7.34 -7.82
C LEU A 43 3.91 -6.52 -6.55
N GLU A 44 3.65 -5.22 -6.74
CA GLU A 44 3.35 -4.33 -5.61
C GLU A 44 2.09 -4.78 -4.89
N LEU A 45 1.06 -5.16 -5.64
CA LEU A 45 -0.19 -5.64 -5.04
C LEU A 45 0.03 -6.93 -4.27
N GLU A 46 0.85 -7.84 -4.79
CA GLU A 46 1.16 -9.09 -4.09
C GLU A 46 1.86 -8.81 -2.75
N LYS A 47 2.82 -7.88 -2.76
CA LYS A 47 3.53 -7.52 -1.53
C LYS A 47 2.59 -6.83 -0.54
N LEU A 48 1.74 -5.94 -1.02
CA LEU A 48 0.77 -5.27 -0.16
C LEU A 48 -0.19 -6.28 0.46
N ASN A 49 -0.67 -7.23 -0.33
CA ASN A 49 -1.57 -8.26 0.20
C ASN A 49 -0.89 -9.07 1.29
N SER A 50 0.37 -9.43 1.11
CA SER A 50 1.12 -10.16 2.14
C SER A 50 1.28 -9.36 3.41
N ILE A 51 1.59 -8.07 3.28
CA ILE A 51 1.79 -7.18 4.44
C ILE A 51 0.49 -6.96 5.20
N LEU A 52 -0.61 -6.82 4.47
CA LEU A 52 -1.89 -6.38 5.02
C LEU A 52 -2.92 -7.50 5.16
N GLU A 53 -2.56 -8.75 4.91
CA GLU A 53 -3.56 -9.83 4.83
C GLU A 53 -4.40 -9.97 6.08
N LYS A 54 -3.88 -9.65 7.26
CA LYS A 54 -4.66 -9.71 8.50
C LYS A 54 -5.76 -8.66 8.56
N TYR A 55 -5.62 -7.62 7.76
CA TYR A 55 -6.50 -6.46 7.81
C TYR A 55 -7.39 -6.34 6.57
N LEU A 56 -7.26 -7.26 5.63
CA LEU A 56 -8.06 -7.23 4.41
C LEU A 56 -9.32 -8.11 4.47
#